data_636c380a112d5c611f28a94630a560a3
#
_entry.id   636c380a112d5c611f28a94630a560a3
#
_cell.length_a   1.000
_cell.length_b   1.000
_cell.length_c   1.000
_cell.angle_alpha   90.00
_cell.angle_beta   90.00
_cell.angle_gamma   90.00
#
_symmetry.space_group_name_H-M   'P 1'
#
loop_
_entity.id
_entity.type
_entity.pdbx_description
1 polymer ?
#
loop_
_entity_poly.entity_id
_entity_poly.type
_entity_poly.pdbx_seq_one_letter_code
_entity_poly.pdbx_strand_id
1 'polypeptide(L)'
;MTLKGILFGALAGVVLLGATSASLPSQPSSGGLSVGDVLPKMKSLDAEGRASTTESAQRYRLIHFWAAYDATSRAANVVWDHYFAGKAQTAIDYQAISLDTDDAVWSQTISLDQVDQEDQRYIAPTERSRYMASAGLLDGLHTYLVDDHGVVVAVDPTPKDLANYL
;
A
#
# COMPACT_ATOMS: atom_id res chain seq x y z
N MET A 1 -49.70 52.29 -45.09
CA MET A 1 -48.54 52.50 -44.21
C MET A 1 -48.31 51.20 -43.45
N THR A 2 -47.31 50.43 -43.86
CA THR A 2 -47.04 49.08 -43.35
C THR A 2 -45.76 49.19 -42.54
N LEU A 3 -45.91 48.84 -41.23
CA LEU A 3 -44.77 48.80 -40.30
C LEU A 3 -44.18 47.38 -40.29
N LYS A 4 -42.97 47.23 -40.73
CA LYS A 4 -42.22 45.96 -40.70
C LYS A 4 -41.60 45.79 -39.30
N GLY A 5 -42.03 44.77 -38.57
CA GLY A 5 -41.40 44.33 -37.34
C GLY A 5 -40.18 43.46 -37.63
N ILE A 6 -39.04 43.82 -37.04
CA ILE A 6 -37.76 43.09 -37.08
C ILE A 6 -37.74 42.18 -35.87
N LEU A 7 -37.70 40.86 -36.14
CA LEU A 7 -37.57 39.80 -35.11
C LEU A 7 -36.10 39.58 -34.82
N PHE A 8 -35.62 39.97 -33.61
CA PHE A 8 -34.29 39.62 -33.12
C PHE A 8 -34.34 38.26 -32.47
N GLY A 9 -33.72 37.27 -33.11
CA GLY A 9 -33.48 35.95 -32.51
C GLY A 9 -32.27 36.02 -31.58
N ALA A 10 -32.49 35.83 -30.29
CA ALA A 10 -31.42 35.68 -29.33
C ALA A 10 -30.94 34.19 -29.32
N LEU A 11 -29.73 33.98 -29.78
CA LEU A 11 -29.05 32.70 -29.71
C LEU A 11 -28.44 32.53 -28.31
N ALA A 12 -29.08 31.77 -27.44
CA ALA A 12 -28.54 31.44 -26.12
C ALA A 12 -27.50 30.33 -26.27
N GLY A 13 -26.22 30.66 -26.22
CA GLY A 13 -25.12 29.71 -26.15
C GLY A 13 -25.05 29.09 -24.74
N VAL A 14 -25.33 27.79 -24.63
CA VAL A 14 -25.09 27.04 -23.43
C VAL A 14 -23.63 26.66 -23.37
N VAL A 15 -22.87 27.31 -22.49
CA VAL A 15 -21.49 26.92 -22.16
C VAL A 15 -21.59 25.79 -21.11
N LEU A 16 -21.36 24.56 -21.54
CA LEU A 16 -21.10 23.45 -20.62
C LEU A 16 -19.71 23.61 -19.99
N LEU A 17 -19.67 24.12 -18.77
CA LEU A 17 -18.48 24.01 -17.91
C LEU A 17 -18.34 22.56 -17.46
N GLY A 18 -17.45 21.82 -18.12
CA GLY A 18 -17.02 20.50 -17.68
C GLY A 18 -16.27 20.64 -16.36
N ALA A 19 -16.90 20.29 -15.25
CA ALA A 19 -16.23 20.14 -13.97
C ALA A 19 -15.31 18.90 -14.03
N THR A 20 -14.02 19.11 -14.24
CA THR A 20 -13.03 18.06 -13.99
C THR A 20 -12.92 17.91 -12.47
N SER A 21 -13.54 16.86 -11.93
CA SER A 21 -13.35 16.47 -10.55
C SER A 21 -11.92 15.95 -10.41
N ALA A 22 -11.00 16.83 -9.97
CA ALA A 22 -9.72 16.41 -9.47
C ALA A 22 -9.98 15.66 -8.15
N SER A 23 -9.85 14.33 -8.16
CA SER A 23 -9.86 13.55 -6.94
C SER A 23 -8.66 13.99 -6.11
N LEU A 24 -8.92 14.66 -5.00
CA LEU A 24 -7.90 14.92 -3.98
C LEU A 24 -7.44 13.58 -3.42
N PRO A 25 -6.13 13.37 -3.18
CA PRO A 25 -5.68 12.17 -2.50
C PRO A 25 -6.39 12.07 -1.15
N SER A 26 -7.10 10.96 -0.94
CA SER A 26 -7.78 10.67 0.32
C SER A 26 -6.73 10.67 1.43
N GLN A 27 -6.91 11.53 2.43
CA GLN A 27 -6.13 11.42 3.66
C GLN A 27 -6.55 10.10 4.31
N PRO A 28 -5.59 9.26 4.77
CA PRO A 28 -5.94 8.03 5.46
C PRO A 28 -6.83 8.40 6.67
N SER A 29 -7.98 7.74 6.75
CA SER A 29 -8.84 7.82 7.94
C SER A 29 -8.06 7.25 9.14
N SER A 30 -8.41 7.66 10.37
CA SER A 30 -7.83 7.17 11.62
C SER A 30 -8.06 5.65 11.78
N GLY A 31 -7.36 4.81 11.04
CA GLY A 31 -7.56 3.36 11.03
C GLY A 31 -6.89 2.66 9.86
N GLY A 32 -5.94 3.29 9.18
CA GLY A 32 -5.24 2.70 8.05
C GLY A 32 -5.77 3.14 6.68
N LEU A 33 -5.17 2.61 5.62
CA LEU A 33 -5.67 2.77 4.25
C LEU A 33 -6.87 1.85 4.03
N SER A 34 -7.77 2.29 3.17
CA SER A 34 -8.96 1.53 2.75
C SER A 34 -8.76 0.93 1.36
N VAL A 35 -9.58 -0.05 1.01
CA VAL A 35 -9.64 -0.57 -0.37
C VAL A 35 -9.94 0.58 -1.33
N GLY A 36 -9.14 0.69 -2.38
CA GLY A 36 -9.19 1.78 -3.37
C GLY A 36 -8.20 2.92 -3.11
N ASP A 37 -7.61 3.02 -1.92
CA ASP A 37 -6.52 3.96 -1.65
C ASP A 37 -5.22 3.51 -2.32
N VAL A 38 -4.30 4.44 -2.55
CA VAL A 38 -2.98 4.13 -3.10
C VAL A 38 -1.96 4.05 -1.96
N LEU A 39 -1.29 2.90 -1.85
CA LEU A 39 -0.19 2.75 -0.89
C LEU A 39 0.97 3.67 -1.28
N PRO A 40 1.44 4.54 -0.39
CA PRO A 40 2.57 5.43 -0.68
C PRO A 40 3.82 4.65 -1.08
N LYS A 41 4.55 5.17 -2.07
CA LYS A 41 5.84 4.58 -2.46
C LYS A 41 6.83 4.70 -1.29
N MET A 42 7.55 3.60 -1.00
CA MET A 42 8.58 3.60 0.03
C MET A 42 9.91 3.15 -0.56
N LYS A 43 10.98 3.58 0.11
CA LYS A 43 12.31 3.00 -0.05
C LYS A 43 12.55 2.07 1.14
N SER A 44 12.48 0.78 0.87
CA SER A 44 12.86 -0.23 1.85
C SER A 44 14.30 -0.67 1.63
N LEU A 45 14.93 -1.17 2.68
CA LEU A 45 16.29 -1.67 2.68
C LEU A 45 16.28 -3.16 3.00
N ASP A 46 17.13 -3.93 2.33
CA ASP A 46 17.41 -5.32 2.69
C ASP A 46 18.42 -5.43 3.85
N ALA A 47 18.79 -6.66 4.22
CA ALA A 47 19.70 -6.93 5.31
C ALA A 47 21.11 -6.34 5.10
N GLU A 48 21.52 -6.11 3.86
CA GLU A 48 22.79 -5.50 3.49
C GLU A 48 22.69 -3.98 3.34
N GLY A 49 21.51 -3.39 3.63
CA GLY A 49 21.27 -1.95 3.50
C GLY A 49 21.12 -1.48 2.05
N ARG A 50 20.86 -2.39 1.11
CA ARG A 50 20.63 -2.03 -0.29
C ARG A 50 19.19 -1.59 -0.48
N ALA A 51 19.00 -0.49 -1.21
CA ALA A 51 17.66 -0.02 -1.51
C ALA A 51 16.92 -1.02 -2.41
N SER A 52 15.76 -1.46 -1.95
CA SER A 52 14.79 -2.20 -2.75
C SER A 52 13.65 -1.27 -3.13
N THR A 53 13.25 -1.29 -4.40
CA THR A 53 12.02 -0.65 -4.82
C THR A 53 10.85 -1.60 -4.60
N THR A 54 9.71 -1.07 -4.21
CA THR A 54 8.48 -1.84 -4.09
C THR A 54 7.85 -2.18 -5.46
N GLU A 55 8.62 -2.10 -6.54
CA GLU A 55 8.14 -2.46 -7.87
C GLU A 55 8.33 -3.97 -8.08
N SER A 56 7.24 -4.66 -8.36
CA SER A 56 7.20 -6.08 -8.68
C SER A 56 6.68 -6.29 -10.09
N ALA A 57 7.15 -7.34 -10.76
CA ALA A 57 6.58 -7.79 -12.04
C ALA A 57 5.28 -8.60 -11.85
N GLN A 58 4.93 -8.92 -10.61
CA GLN A 58 3.71 -9.67 -10.28
C GLN A 58 2.49 -8.76 -10.30
N ARG A 59 1.33 -9.36 -10.56
CA ARG A 59 0.05 -8.66 -10.64
C ARG A 59 -0.39 -8.07 -9.29
N TYR A 60 -0.01 -8.73 -8.21
CA TYR A 60 -0.33 -8.30 -6.85
C TYR A 60 0.90 -8.34 -5.97
N ARG A 61 0.91 -7.54 -4.90
CA ARG A 61 1.89 -7.60 -3.82
C ARG A 61 1.20 -7.61 -2.48
N LEU A 62 1.63 -8.53 -1.63
CA LEU A 62 1.26 -8.55 -0.23
C LEU A 62 2.37 -7.86 0.57
N ILE A 63 2.06 -6.72 1.16
CA ILE A 63 2.98 -5.94 1.97
C ILE A 63 2.51 -6.02 3.41
N HIS A 64 3.27 -6.74 4.24
CA HIS A 64 2.99 -6.91 5.66
C HIS A 64 3.88 -5.98 6.48
N PHE A 65 3.28 -5.04 7.22
CA PHE A 65 4.01 -4.18 8.14
C PHE A 65 4.04 -4.80 9.54
N TRP A 66 5.23 -4.88 10.13
CA TRP A 66 5.42 -5.50 11.43
C TRP A 66 6.49 -4.80 12.26
N ALA A 67 6.58 -5.14 13.53
CA ALA A 67 7.66 -4.70 14.41
C ALA A 67 7.88 -5.73 15.53
N ALA A 68 9.12 -5.84 16.00
CA ALA A 68 9.50 -6.78 17.07
C ALA A 68 8.75 -6.54 18.38
N TYR A 69 8.35 -5.29 18.65
CA TYR A 69 7.59 -4.90 19.84
C TYR A 69 6.08 -5.17 19.74
N ASP A 70 5.57 -5.40 18.53
CA ASP A 70 4.14 -5.68 18.31
C ASP A 70 3.91 -7.19 18.09
N ALA A 71 3.43 -7.86 19.13
CA ALA A 71 3.30 -9.32 19.14
C ALA A 71 2.33 -9.83 18.05
N THR A 72 1.31 -9.05 17.71
CA THR A 72 0.29 -9.45 16.72
C THR A 72 0.87 -9.43 15.32
N SER A 73 1.49 -8.33 14.91
CA SER A 73 2.11 -8.22 13.59
C SER A 73 3.29 -9.16 13.44
N ARG A 74 4.10 -9.35 14.50
CA ARG A 74 5.21 -10.31 14.50
C ARG A 74 4.72 -11.76 14.30
N ALA A 75 3.65 -12.17 14.99
CA ALA A 75 3.05 -13.50 14.77
C ALA A 75 2.49 -13.65 13.35
N ALA A 76 1.89 -12.59 12.80
CA ALA A 76 1.41 -12.59 11.42
C ALA A 76 2.56 -12.69 10.41
N ASN A 77 3.74 -12.09 10.69
CA ASN A 77 4.92 -12.23 9.84
C ASN A 77 5.34 -13.69 9.68
N VAL A 78 5.37 -14.46 10.78
CA VAL A 78 5.67 -15.91 10.73
C VAL A 78 4.62 -16.67 9.92
N VAL A 79 3.33 -16.32 10.06
CA VAL A 79 2.26 -16.96 9.29
C VAL A 79 2.40 -16.69 7.79
N TRP A 80 2.72 -15.46 7.40
CA TRP A 80 2.91 -15.10 6.01
C TRP A 80 4.15 -15.74 5.40
N ASP A 81 5.27 -15.70 6.10
CA ASP A 81 6.50 -16.38 5.70
C ASP A 81 6.22 -17.86 5.41
N HIS A 82 5.57 -18.56 6.35
CA HIS A 82 5.23 -19.97 6.17
C HIS A 82 4.25 -20.20 5.00
N TYR A 83 3.32 -19.27 4.77
CA TYR A 83 2.38 -19.38 3.65
C TYR A 83 3.09 -19.27 2.30
N PHE A 84 4.09 -18.40 2.17
CA PHE A 84 4.84 -18.19 0.93
C PHE A 84 6.02 -19.16 0.78
N ALA A 85 6.49 -19.79 1.86
CA ALA A 85 7.56 -20.77 1.83
C ALA A 85 7.27 -21.88 0.80
N GLY A 86 8.20 -22.08 -0.14
CA GLY A 86 8.07 -23.10 -1.19
C GLY A 86 7.11 -22.77 -2.32
N LYS A 87 6.50 -21.58 -2.34
CA LYS A 87 5.64 -21.11 -3.44
C LYS A 87 6.45 -20.26 -4.43
N ALA A 88 7.33 -20.88 -5.18
CA ALA A 88 8.30 -20.21 -6.05
C ALA A 88 7.71 -19.37 -7.20
N GLN A 89 6.42 -19.47 -7.51
CA GLN A 89 5.75 -18.70 -8.56
C GLN A 89 4.27 -18.51 -8.21
N THR A 90 3.97 -17.47 -7.45
CA THR A 90 2.60 -17.01 -7.24
C THR A 90 2.34 -15.75 -8.07
N ALA A 91 1.08 -15.44 -8.35
CA ALA A 91 0.69 -14.14 -8.89
C ALA A 91 0.88 -13.00 -7.88
N ILE A 92 1.32 -13.32 -6.66
CA ILE A 92 1.46 -12.40 -5.53
C ILE A 92 2.93 -12.40 -5.08
N ASP A 93 3.56 -11.24 -5.11
CA ASP A 93 4.85 -10.98 -4.49
C ASP A 93 4.67 -10.66 -3.01
N TYR A 94 5.47 -11.28 -2.13
CA TYR A 94 5.39 -11.05 -0.69
C TYR A 94 6.56 -10.22 -0.20
N GLN A 95 6.29 -9.24 0.66
CA GLN A 95 7.30 -8.46 1.36
C GLN A 95 6.84 -8.15 2.78
N ALA A 96 7.66 -8.48 3.75
CA ALA A 96 7.49 -8.09 5.14
C ALA A 96 8.37 -6.88 5.45
N ILE A 97 7.75 -5.80 5.92
CA ILE A 97 8.40 -4.51 6.13
C ILE A 97 8.43 -4.20 7.63
N SER A 98 9.62 -4.24 8.23
CA SER A 98 9.80 -3.87 9.63
C SER A 98 9.74 -2.35 9.82
N LEU A 99 9.09 -1.97 10.90
CA LEU A 99 9.04 -0.61 11.44
C LEU A 99 9.90 -0.45 12.71
N ASP A 100 10.77 -1.39 13.01
CA ASP A 100 11.71 -1.28 14.11
C ASP A 100 12.68 -0.11 13.92
N THR A 101 13.08 0.52 15.02
CA THR A 101 14.01 1.66 14.98
C THR A 101 15.46 1.23 14.98
N ASP A 102 15.71 -0.01 15.35
CA ASP A 102 17.03 -0.59 15.52
C ASP A 102 17.17 -1.81 14.60
N ASP A 103 18.11 -1.78 13.67
CA ASP A 103 18.39 -2.85 12.72
C ASP A 103 18.92 -4.11 13.41
N ALA A 104 19.57 -4.00 14.56
CA ALA A 104 20.00 -5.15 15.36
C ALA A 104 18.77 -5.90 15.95
N VAL A 105 17.76 -5.16 16.44
CA VAL A 105 16.50 -5.75 16.93
C VAL A 105 15.78 -6.47 15.79
N TRP A 106 15.68 -5.83 14.63
CA TRP A 106 15.08 -6.43 13.44
C TRP A 106 15.81 -7.73 13.03
N SER A 107 17.13 -7.68 12.87
CA SER A 107 17.94 -8.83 12.45
C SER A 107 17.87 -10.00 13.44
N GLN A 108 17.93 -9.71 14.75
CA GLN A 108 17.78 -10.73 15.79
C GLN A 108 16.40 -11.35 15.79
N THR A 109 15.34 -10.57 15.58
CA THR A 109 13.97 -11.05 15.53
C THR A 109 13.74 -11.99 14.35
N ILE A 110 14.22 -11.64 13.16
CA ILE A 110 14.19 -12.52 11.97
C ILE A 110 14.84 -13.86 12.28
N SER A 111 16.01 -13.85 12.89
CA SER A 111 16.75 -15.06 13.24
C SER A 111 16.01 -15.92 14.30
N LEU A 112 15.42 -15.26 15.31
CA LEU A 112 14.66 -15.96 16.38
C LEU A 112 13.37 -16.59 15.83
N ASP A 113 12.69 -15.89 14.93
CA ASP A 113 11.42 -16.35 14.35
C ASP A 113 11.62 -17.32 13.17
N GLN A 114 12.87 -17.47 12.71
CA GLN A 114 13.26 -18.36 11.62
C GLN A 114 12.52 -18.07 10.31
N VAL A 115 12.22 -16.78 10.05
CA VAL A 115 11.58 -16.33 8.81
C VAL A 115 12.65 -16.09 7.70
N ASP A 116 12.23 -16.23 6.44
CA ASP A 116 13.11 -16.06 5.30
C ASP A 116 13.57 -14.60 5.19
N GLN A 117 14.88 -14.39 5.23
CA GLN A 117 15.47 -13.06 5.15
C GLN A 117 15.28 -12.40 3.79
N GLU A 118 15.10 -13.19 2.71
CA GLU A 118 14.92 -12.67 1.36
C GLU A 118 13.64 -11.85 1.21
N ASP A 119 12.61 -12.16 1.99
CA ASP A 119 11.33 -11.46 1.99
C ASP A 119 11.28 -10.32 3.00
N GLN A 120 12.30 -10.19 3.87
CA GLN A 120 12.32 -9.20 4.94
C GLN A 120 13.01 -7.91 4.50
N ARG A 121 12.39 -6.78 4.83
CA ARG A 121 12.89 -5.42 4.56
C ARG A 121 12.66 -4.55 5.78
N TYR A 122 13.34 -3.40 5.84
CA TYR A 122 13.06 -2.37 6.82
C TYR A 122 13.02 -0.98 6.19
N ILE A 123 12.34 -0.06 6.83
CA ILE A 123 12.30 1.34 6.39
C ILE A 123 13.43 2.10 7.06
N ALA A 124 14.18 2.88 6.26
CA ALA A 124 15.24 3.72 6.81
C ALA A 124 14.70 4.59 7.96
N PRO A 125 15.41 4.71 9.10
CA PRO A 125 14.95 5.43 10.28
C PRO A 125 14.47 6.86 10.00
N THR A 126 15.16 7.55 9.08
CA THR A 126 14.85 8.93 8.69
C THR A 126 13.52 9.10 7.93
N GLU A 127 13.01 8.04 7.32
CA GLU A 127 11.78 8.08 6.51
C GLU A 127 10.58 7.47 7.24
N ARG A 128 10.82 6.68 8.27
CA ARG A 128 9.80 5.86 8.95
C ARG A 128 8.60 6.65 9.44
N SER A 129 8.80 7.67 10.26
CA SER A 129 7.67 8.42 10.86
C SER A 129 6.77 9.06 9.80
N ARG A 130 7.36 9.61 8.75
CA ARG A 130 6.61 10.19 7.63
C ARG A 130 5.84 9.11 6.88
N TYR A 131 6.49 7.98 6.62
CA TYR A 131 5.86 6.87 5.90
C TYR A 131 4.69 6.28 6.71
N MET A 132 4.89 6.01 8.00
CA MET A 132 3.83 5.51 8.90
C MET A 132 2.60 6.42 8.87
N ALA A 133 2.79 7.73 8.94
CA ALA A 133 1.69 8.69 8.87
C ALA A 133 0.95 8.63 7.52
N SER A 134 1.69 8.54 6.40
CA SER A 134 1.10 8.52 5.05
C SER A 134 0.45 7.18 4.68
N ALA A 135 0.92 6.08 5.25
CA ALA A 135 0.40 4.74 5.03
C ALA A 135 -0.66 4.31 6.06
N GLY A 136 -1.06 5.20 6.98
CA GLY A 136 -2.09 4.91 7.99
C GLY A 136 -1.65 3.88 9.03
N LEU A 137 -0.35 3.85 9.40
CA LEU A 137 0.23 2.86 10.32
C LEU A 137 0.48 3.43 11.73
N LEU A 138 -0.07 4.60 12.06
CA LEU A 138 0.11 5.21 13.39
C LEU A 138 -0.76 4.56 14.47
N ASP A 139 -1.95 4.08 14.08
CA ASP A 139 -2.93 3.50 15.00
C ASP A 139 -2.88 1.95 15.00
N GLY A 140 -2.07 1.35 14.16
CA GLY A 140 -1.92 -0.10 14.06
C GLY A 140 -1.08 -0.52 12.86
N LEU A 141 -0.51 -1.72 12.92
CA LEU A 141 0.26 -2.30 11.83
C LEU A 141 -0.64 -3.18 10.98
N HIS A 142 -0.66 -2.94 9.69
CA HIS A 142 -1.57 -3.57 8.74
C HIS A 142 -0.83 -4.42 7.69
N THR A 143 -1.58 -5.31 7.07
CA THR A 143 -1.19 -6.02 5.86
C THR A 143 -2.02 -5.49 4.70
N TYR A 144 -1.37 -5.01 3.65
CA TYR A 144 -2.05 -4.52 2.45
C TYR A 144 -1.76 -5.45 1.28
N LEU A 145 -2.81 -5.90 0.60
CA LEU A 145 -2.68 -6.46 -0.74
C LEU A 145 -2.91 -5.34 -1.74
N VAL A 146 -1.93 -5.10 -2.61
CA VAL A 146 -2.00 -4.05 -3.63
C VAL A 146 -1.85 -4.63 -5.03
N ASP A 147 -2.45 -3.97 -6.01
CA ASP A 147 -2.28 -4.30 -7.42
C ASP A 147 -0.96 -3.72 -7.99
N ASP A 148 -0.73 -3.91 -9.29
CA ASP A 148 0.44 -3.41 -10.02
C ASP A 148 0.52 -1.88 -10.12
N HIS A 149 -0.59 -1.17 -9.82
CA HIS A 149 -0.64 0.29 -9.72
C HIS A 149 -0.43 0.79 -8.29
N GLY A 150 -0.32 -0.11 -7.32
CA GLY A 150 -0.19 0.21 -5.89
C GLY A 150 -1.51 0.53 -5.21
N VAL A 151 -2.65 0.24 -5.86
CA VAL A 151 -3.97 0.41 -5.27
C VAL A 151 -4.25 -0.73 -4.29
N VAL A 152 -4.70 -0.40 -3.10
CA VAL A 152 -5.09 -1.37 -2.07
C VAL A 152 -6.34 -2.12 -2.52
N VAL A 153 -6.24 -3.43 -2.68
CA VAL A 153 -7.35 -4.31 -3.06
C VAL A 153 -7.87 -5.14 -1.89
N ALA A 154 -7.06 -5.31 -0.83
CA ALA A 154 -7.50 -5.88 0.44
C ALA A 154 -6.67 -5.33 1.59
N VAL A 155 -7.30 -5.21 2.78
CA VAL A 155 -6.68 -4.79 4.03
C VAL A 155 -6.80 -5.96 5.01
N ASP A 156 -5.69 -6.28 5.68
CA ASP A 156 -5.58 -7.39 6.63
C ASP A 156 -6.18 -8.72 6.14
N PRO A 157 -5.87 -9.11 4.86
CA PRO A 157 -6.36 -10.40 4.37
C PRO A 157 -5.79 -11.55 5.19
N THR A 158 -6.49 -12.67 5.21
CA THR A 158 -5.95 -13.93 5.70
C THR A 158 -5.35 -14.75 4.56
N PRO A 159 -4.50 -15.76 4.81
CA PRO A 159 -4.01 -16.67 3.76
C PRO A 159 -5.12 -17.31 2.91
N LYS A 160 -6.31 -17.52 3.49
CA LYS A 160 -7.47 -18.07 2.79
C LYS A 160 -8.04 -17.07 1.77
N ASP A 161 -8.04 -15.79 2.11
CA ASP A 161 -8.59 -14.75 1.24
C ASP A 161 -7.76 -14.56 -0.03
N LEU A 162 -6.44 -14.85 0.04
CA LEU A 162 -5.54 -14.74 -1.11
C LEU A 162 -5.88 -15.71 -2.24
N ALA A 163 -6.63 -16.78 -1.98
CA ALA A 163 -7.08 -17.70 -3.03
C ALA A 163 -7.92 -17.02 -4.12
N ASN A 164 -8.50 -15.87 -3.83
CA ASN A 164 -9.28 -15.10 -4.79
C ASN A 164 -8.42 -14.27 -5.77
N TYR A 165 -7.09 -14.20 -5.52
CA TYR A 165 -6.12 -13.39 -6.27
C TYR A 165 -5.03 -14.22 -6.97
N LEU A 166 -5.10 -15.55 -6.86
CA LEU A 166 -4.16 -16.51 -7.45
C LEU A 166 -4.52 -16.91 -8.88
#